data_41ecd4e3a4974d7b4aeb89e570d7e2d6
#
_entry.id   41ecd4e3a4974d7b4aeb89e570d7e2d6
#
_cell.length_a   1.000
_cell.length_b   1.000
_cell.length_c   1.000
_cell.angle_alpha   90.00
_cell.angle_beta   90.00
_cell.angle_gamma   90.00
#
_symmetry.space_group_name_H-M   'P 1'
#
loop_
_entity.id
_entity.type
_entity.pdbx_description
1 polymer ?
#
loop_
_entity_poly.entity_id
_entity_poly.type
_entity_poly.pdbx_seq_one_letter_code
_entity_poly.pdbx_strand_id
1 'polypeptide(L)'
;MSIFRSYFSKNNTIQKNSFVNTGRNPVMQLFYGTSLQTTAPNGFTRFIFDLDLTPLIENIASGTISTGCTSAMTHTLKMTNTSSFDIDLLNTEASDGSIRATSFDLILFRIPKTSGSTGNSQTWDEGVGYDYVDTPALDSWGFNKAFSTRPSNWYQTTTITNWSYPGIYSNNNTSSGNTGLNYSALTIVDTQHFEFGNEDINFDMTHEINSIITGSTTGSTGWGIAYVPQIENITGLTVTYSVGFFTRHTQTFYQPFLQTTA
;
A
#
# COMPACT_ATOMS: atom_id res chain seq x y z
N MET A 1 -13.75 -0.15 -27.70
CA MET A 1 -13.08 -0.47 -26.42
C MET A 1 -11.79 0.34 -26.36
N SER A 2 -11.73 1.27 -25.46
CA SER A 2 -10.58 2.13 -25.23
C SER A 2 -9.90 1.73 -23.91
N ILE A 3 -8.57 1.80 -23.88
CA ILE A 3 -7.80 1.56 -22.65
C ILE A 3 -7.07 2.85 -22.30
N PHE A 4 -7.26 3.30 -21.06
CA PHE A 4 -6.57 4.44 -20.49
C PHE A 4 -5.81 4.01 -19.23
N ARG A 5 -4.65 4.64 -18.97
CA ARG A 5 -3.84 4.35 -17.79
C ARG A 5 -3.63 5.61 -16.95
N SER A 6 -3.98 5.52 -15.67
CA SER A 6 -3.65 6.52 -14.66
C SER A 6 -2.53 6.00 -13.77
N TYR A 7 -1.48 6.79 -13.57
CA TYR A 7 -0.32 6.37 -12.80
C TYR A 7 -0.39 6.86 -11.35
N PHE A 8 0.44 6.28 -10.50
CA PHE A 8 0.55 6.72 -9.12
C PHE A 8 1.14 8.12 -9.03
N SER A 9 0.49 9.00 -8.28
CA SER A 9 1.00 10.33 -7.95
C SER A 9 2.03 10.27 -6.83
N LYS A 10 1.83 9.35 -5.88
CA LYS A 10 2.73 9.08 -4.75
C LYS A 10 2.52 7.66 -4.21
N ASN A 11 3.55 7.14 -3.54
CA ASN A 11 3.48 5.86 -2.82
C ASN A 11 4.43 5.84 -1.63
N ASN A 12 4.17 4.93 -0.69
CA ASN A 12 5.09 4.64 0.40
C ASN A 12 4.75 3.27 1.01
N THR A 13 5.74 2.61 1.64
CA THR A 13 5.51 1.46 2.50
C THR A 13 5.78 1.88 3.94
N ILE A 14 4.79 1.71 4.82
CA ILE A 14 4.91 2.01 6.24
C ILE A 14 5.10 0.71 7.03
N GLN A 15 6.03 0.74 7.97
CA GLN A 15 6.41 -0.41 8.79
C GLN A 15 5.87 -0.25 10.20
N LYS A 16 5.28 -1.32 10.77
CA LYS A 16 4.72 -1.33 12.12
C LYS A 16 5.73 -0.85 13.16
N ASN A 17 5.30 0.09 13.98
CA ASN A 17 6.07 0.68 15.07
C ASN A 17 7.40 1.32 14.65
N SER A 18 7.51 1.76 13.41
CA SER A 18 8.71 2.39 12.85
C SER A 18 8.43 3.79 12.32
N PHE A 19 9.45 4.65 12.37
CA PHE A 19 9.47 5.95 11.72
C PHE A 19 10.13 5.91 10.33
N VAL A 20 10.46 4.70 9.84
CA VAL A 20 11.10 4.52 8.53
C VAL A 20 10.14 4.91 7.42
N ASN A 21 10.66 5.60 6.43
CA ASN A 21 10.00 5.97 5.19
C ASN A 21 10.71 5.31 4.01
N THR A 22 9.93 4.71 3.12
CA THR A 22 10.45 4.04 1.91
C THR A 22 9.79 4.58 0.63
N GLY A 23 9.33 5.83 0.66
CA GLY A 23 8.57 6.44 -0.43
C GLY A 23 9.28 6.41 -1.79
N ARG A 24 10.61 6.38 -1.80
CA ARG A 24 11.44 6.31 -3.01
C ARG A 24 12.01 4.93 -3.33
N ASN A 25 11.64 3.91 -2.56
CA ASN A 25 12.09 2.56 -2.88
C ASN A 25 11.46 2.09 -4.21
N PRO A 26 12.24 1.54 -5.16
CA PRO A 26 11.72 1.03 -6.42
C PRO A 26 10.84 -0.22 -6.28
N VAL A 27 10.89 -0.87 -5.12
CA VAL A 27 10.12 -2.06 -4.78
C VAL A 27 9.40 -1.85 -3.44
N MET A 28 8.09 -2.02 -3.42
CA MET A 28 7.38 -2.19 -2.16
C MET A 28 7.52 -3.63 -1.68
N GLN A 29 7.62 -3.83 -0.38
CA GLN A 29 7.62 -5.14 0.23
C GLN A 29 6.52 -5.21 1.27
N LEU A 30 5.53 -6.07 1.03
CA LEU A 30 4.59 -6.48 2.05
C LEU A 30 5.19 -7.66 2.81
N PHE A 31 5.33 -7.47 4.10
CA PHE A 31 5.96 -8.42 4.99
C PHE A 31 5.10 -8.63 6.24
N TYR A 32 5.08 -9.86 6.74
CA TYR A 32 4.55 -10.20 8.05
C TYR A 32 5.36 -11.37 8.64
N GLY A 33 5.97 -11.16 9.81
CA GLY A 33 6.79 -12.21 10.44
C GLY A 33 7.74 -11.69 11.50
N THR A 34 8.60 -12.58 11.98
CA THR A 34 9.70 -12.26 12.86
C THR A 34 10.87 -11.72 12.05
N SER A 35 10.85 -10.41 11.79
CA SER A 35 12.02 -9.63 11.38
C SER A 35 12.79 -10.02 10.11
N LEU A 36 12.72 -9.16 9.10
CA LEU A 36 13.84 -9.09 8.15
C LEU A 36 15.07 -8.37 8.71
N GLN A 37 14.96 -7.48 9.68
CA GLN A 37 16.11 -6.76 10.26
C GLN A 37 15.80 -5.97 11.54
N THR A 38 14.67 -6.14 12.20
CA THR A 38 14.38 -5.42 13.44
C THR A 38 14.33 -6.37 14.62
N THR A 39 14.84 -5.93 15.75
CA THR A 39 14.74 -6.60 17.07
C THR A 39 13.29 -6.64 17.61
N ALA A 40 12.31 -6.24 16.83
CA ALA A 40 10.91 -6.24 17.23
C ALA A 40 10.23 -7.53 16.74
N PRO A 41 9.75 -8.39 17.63
CA PRO A 41 8.95 -9.52 17.27
C PRO A 41 7.63 -9.07 16.62
N ASN A 42 7.19 -9.74 15.55
CA ASN A 42 5.93 -9.49 14.84
C ASN A 42 5.85 -8.13 14.13
N GLY A 43 6.79 -7.86 13.25
CA GLY A 43 6.74 -6.74 12.31
C GLY A 43 5.85 -7.05 11.11
N PHE A 44 5.17 -6.02 10.59
CA PHE A 44 4.53 -6.08 9.30
C PHE A 44 4.57 -4.71 8.62
N THR A 45 4.35 -4.72 7.32
CA THR A 45 4.32 -3.53 6.48
C THR A 45 2.97 -3.38 5.80
N ARG A 46 2.61 -2.14 5.47
CA ARG A 46 1.47 -1.79 4.64
C ARG A 46 1.94 -0.83 3.55
N PHE A 47 1.47 -1.04 2.35
CA PHE A 47 1.71 -0.13 1.24
C PHE A 47 0.60 0.89 1.15
N ILE A 48 0.93 2.14 0.87
CA ILE A 48 -0.03 3.22 0.64
C ILE A 48 0.32 3.93 -0.67
N PHE A 49 -0.71 4.34 -1.39
CA PHE A 49 -0.54 5.02 -2.68
C PHE A 49 -1.71 5.98 -2.96
N ASP A 50 -1.48 6.88 -3.89
CA ASP A 50 -2.50 7.75 -4.46
C ASP A 50 -2.37 7.77 -5.99
N LEU A 51 -3.48 8.01 -6.68
CA LEU A 51 -3.57 8.00 -8.13
C LEU A 51 -3.76 9.43 -8.65
N ASP A 52 -3.10 9.75 -9.76
CA ASP A 52 -3.44 10.93 -10.53
C ASP A 52 -4.62 10.60 -11.48
N LEU A 53 -5.82 10.93 -11.02
CA LEU A 53 -7.04 10.76 -11.80
C LEU A 53 -7.39 11.98 -12.66
N THR A 54 -6.65 13.08 -12.54
CA THR A 54 -6.92 14.33 -13.28
C THR A 54 -7.01 14.10 -14.78
N PRO A 55 -6.04 13.41 -15.44
CA PRO A 55 -6.11 13.19 -16.88
C PRO A 55 -7.30 12.31 -17.29
N LEU A 56 -7.70 11.36 -16.46
CA LEU A 56 -8.88 10.53 -16.73
C LEU A 56 -10.15 11.37 -16.70
N ILE A 57 -10.33 12.18 -15.66
CA ILE A 57 -11.50 13.05 -15.48
C ILE A 57 -11.58 14.08 -16.61
N GLU A 58 -10.46 14.67 -17.01
CA GLU A 58 -10.40 15.63 -18.13
C GLU A 58 -10.77 14.98 -19.47
N ASN A 59 -10.30 13.76 -19.73
CA ASN A 59 -10.65 13.02 -20.95
C ASN A 59 -12.13 12.60 -20.99
N ILE A 60 -12.73 12.33 -19.85
CA ILE A 60 -14.17 12.10 -19.74
C ILE A 60 -14.94 13.41 -19.97
N ALA A 61 -14.53 14.52 -19.34
CA ALA A 61 -15.18 15.81 -19.45
C ALA A 61 -15.11 16.39 -20.87
N SER A 62 -14.02 16.15 -21.60
CA SER A 62 -13.85 16.57 -23.01
C SER A 62 -14.59 15.68 -24.02
N GLY A 63 -15.18 14.55 -23.57
CA GLY A 63 -15.82 13.59 -24.45
C GLY A 63 -14.85 12.71 -25.24
N THR A 64 -13.56 12.79 -24.96
CA THR A 64 -12.54 11.90 -25.55
C THR A 64 -12.79 10.44 -25.14
N ILE A 65 -13.21 10.24 -23.90
CA ILE A 65 -13.76 8.99 -23.40
C ILE A 65 -15.28 9.17 -23.33
N SER A 66 -16.03 8.37 -24.10
CA SER A 66 -17.49 8.52 -24.22
C SER A 66 -18.18 8.31 -22.88
N THR A 67 -18.93 9.32 -22.43
CA THR A 67 -19.72 9.28 -21.18
C THR A 67 -20.99 8.46 -21.29
N GLY A 68 -21.40 8.06 -22.49
CA GLY A 68 -22.59 7.21 -22.70
C GLY A 68 -22.53 5.86 -21.96
N CYS A 69 -21.39 5.55 -21.37
CA CYS A 69 -21.10 4.26 -20.73
C CYS A 69 -20.32 4.39 -19.41
N THR A 70 -20.47 5.45 -18.62
CA THR A 70 -19.80 5.51 -17.31
C THR A 70 -20.14 4.32 -16.41
N SER A 71 -21.34 3.75 -16.56
CA SER A 71 -21.73 2.51 -15.90
C SER A 71 -21.09 1.24 -16.48
N ALA A 72 -20.45 1.34 -17.65
CA ALA A 72 -19.76 0.22 -18.31
C ALA A 72 -18.23 0.31 -18.20
N MET A 73 -17.70 1.42 -17.66
CA MET A 73 -16.25 1.53 -17.42
C MET A 73 -15.84 0.61 -16.29
N THR A 74 -14.77 -0.14 -16.53
CA THR A 74 -14.11 -0.95 -15.52
C THR A 74 -12.75 -0.36 -15.19
N HIS A 75 -12.37 -0.43 -13.92
CA HIS A 75 -11.12 0.13 -13.41
C HIS A 75 -10.38 -0.93 -12.61
N THR A 76 -9.22 -1.36 -13.10
CA THR A 76 -8.41 -2.39 -12.46
C THR A 76 -7.05 -1.82 -12.07
N LEU A 77 -6.69 -1.90 -10.80
CA LEU A 77 -5.34 -1.60 -10.33
C LEU A 77 -4.41 -2.73 -10.73
N LYS A 78 -3.30 -2.39 -11.38
CA LYS A 78 -2.29 -3.37 -11.83
C LYS A 78 -0.93 -3.04 -11.26
N MET A 79 -0.30 -4.04 -10.62
CA MET A 79 1.08 -3.97 -10.14
C MET A 79 1.78 -5.28 -10.43
N THR A 80 2.99 -5.19 -10.96
CA THR A 80 3.78 -6.36 -11.32
C THR A 80 4.58 -6.85 -10.13
N ASN A 81 4.49 -8.14 -9.88
CA ASN A 81 5.23 -8.83 -8.83
C ASN A 81 6.72 -8.91 -9.17
N THR A 82 7.59 -8.64 -8.18
CA THR A 82 9.05 -8.71 -8.37
C THR A 82 9.59 -10.13 -8.37
N SER A 83 8.90 -11.05 -7.71
CA SER A 83 9.31 -12.46 -7.59
C SER A 83 8.91 -13.32 -8.78
N SER A 84 8.13 -12.79 -9.75
CA SER A 84 7.84 -13.51 -10.99
C SER A 84 9.09 -13.86 -11.81
N PHE A 85 10.22 -13.26 -11.49
CA PHE A 85 11.51 -13.49 -12.13
C PHE A 85 12.47 -14.38 -11.32
N ASP A 86 12.10 -14.77 -10.11
CA ASP A 86 12.97 -15.52 -9.20
C ASP A 86 12.29 -16.79 -8.69
N ILE A 87 12.45 -17.86 -9.48
CA ILE A 87 11.88 -19.20 -9.19
C ILE A 87 12.45 -19.79 -7.89
N ASP A 88 13.65 -19.39 -7.50
CA ASP A 88 14.30 -19.92 -6.29
C ASP A 88 13.67 -19.39 -4.99
N LEU A 89 12.90 -18.28 -5.07
CA LEU A 89 12.18 -17.76 -3.91
C LEU A 89 10.96 -18.60 -3.50
N LEU A 90 10.48 -19.49 -4.35
CA LEU A 90 9.31 -20.34 -4.07
C LEU A 90 9.61 -21.48 -3.10
N ASN A 91 10.88 -21.83 -2.84
CA ASN A 91 11.26 -23.04 -2.11
C ASN A 91 12.19 -22.79 -0.91
N THR A 92 12.43 -21.56 -0.50
CA THR A 92 13.42 -21.34 0.55
C THR A 92 12.81 -21.18 1.91
N GLU A 93 13.26 -22.02 2.84
CA GLU A 93 13.27 -21.66 4.26
C GLU A 93 13.92 -20.30 4.39
N ALA A 94 13.28 -19.37 5.08
CA ALA A 94 13.94 -18.14 5.44
C ALA A 94 15.22 -18.47 6.23
N SER A 95 16.24 -17.63 6.15
CA SER A 95 17.55 -17.86 6.80
C SER A 95 17.46 -18.06 8.31
N ASP A 96 16.31 -17.84 8.93
CA ASP A 96 15.99 -18.06 10.33
C ASP A 96 15.25 -19.39 10.59
N GLY A 97 15.08 -20.25 9.56
CA GLY A 97 14.35 -21.51 9.64
C GLY A 97 12.83 -21.37 9.62
N SER A 98 12.27 -20.19 9.39
CA SER A 98 10.83 -20.01 9.23
C SER A 98 10.38 -20.44 7.83
N ILE A 99 9.20 -21.03 7.74
CA ILE A 99 8.58 -21.42 6.46
C ILE A 99 7.93 -20.18 5.84
N ARG A 100 8.22 -19.91 4.58
CA ARG A 100 7.56 -18.87 3.82
C ARG A 100 6.19 -19.34 3.33
N ALA A 101 5.14 -18.57 3.63
CA ALA A 101 3.82 -18.81 3.07
C ALA A 101 3.79 -18.40 1.60
N THR A 102 3.28 -19.28 0.75
CA THR A 102 3.02 -18.98 -0.66
C THR A 102 1.56 -18.60 -0.90
N SER A 103 0.63 -19.15 -0.11
CA SER A 103 -0.80 -18.87 -0.25
C SER A 103 -1.26 -17.89 0.82
N PHE A 104 -1.88 -16.76 0.39
CA PHE A 104 -2.38 -15.70 1.26
C PHE A 104 -3.34 -14.79 0.52
N ASP A 105 -4.06 -13.97 1.28
CA ASP A 105 -4.92 -12.92 0.74
C ASP A 105 -4.35 -11.53 1.02
N LEU A 106 -4.41 -10.66 0.02
CA LEU A 106 -4.17 -9.22 0.15
C LEU A 106 -5.49 -8.46 0.01
N ILE A 107 -5.62 -7.39 0.77
CA ILE A 107 -6.72 -6.44 0.67
C ILE A 107 -6.26 -5.12 0.09
N LEU A 108 -7.11 -4.54 -0.75
CA LEU A 108 -7.09 -3.14 -1.10
C LEU A 108 -8.07 -2.40 -0.19
N PHE A 109 -7.63 -1.38 0.52
CA PHE A 109 -8.47 -0.60 1.41
C PHE A 109 -8.36 0.90 1.13
N ARG A 110 -9.44 1.63 1.46
CA ARG A 110 -9.44 3.09 1.40
C ARG A 110 -8.80 3.66 2.66
N ILE A 111 -7.91 4.64 2.51
CA ILE A 111 -7.39 5.41 3.65
C ILE A 111 -8.54 6.27 4.19
N PRO A 112 -8.92 6.14 5.48
CA PRO A 112 -10.05 6.87 6.03
C PRO A 112 -9.77 8.37 6.09
N LYS A 113 -10.79 9.17 5.78
CA LYS A 113 -10.75 10.62 6.02
C LYS A 113 -10.77 10.87 7.53
N THR A 114 -9.98 11.82 8.00
CA THR A 114 -10.04 12.26 9.40
C THR A 114 -11.40 12.89 9.66
N SER A 115 -12.16 12.31 10.59
CA SER A 115 -13.40 12.90 11.09
C SER A 115 -13.06 14.21 11.82
N GLY A 116 -13.50 15.35 11.31
CA GLY A 116 -13.43 16.63 12.02
C GLY A 116 -12.76 17.79 11.31
N SER A 117 -12.07 17.61 10.20
CA SER A 117 -11.64 18.73 9.37
C SER A 117 -12.61 18.94 8.22
N THR A 118 -13.30 20.05 8.24
CA THR A 118 -14.16 20.52 7.16
C THR A 118 -13.40 20.49 5.83
N GLY A 119 -13.64 19.46 5.03
CA GLY A 119 -13.31 19.43 3.61
C GLY A 119 -11.89 19.03 3.21
N ASN A 120 -10.97 18.81 4.12
CA ASN A 120 -9.61 18.40 3.75
C ASN A 120 -9.42 16.88 3.84
N SER A 121 -9.14 16.29 2.69
CA SER A 121 -8.54 14.96 2.61
C SER A 121 -7.29 14.94 3.50
N GLN A 122 -7.09 13.84 4.24
CA GLN A 122 -5.85 13.66 4.99
C GLN A 122 -4.70 13.56 3.99
N THR A 123 -3.97 14.65 3.80
CA THR A 123 -2.78 14.65 2.97
C THR A 123 -1.66 13.91 3.70
N TRP A 124 -0.95 13.09 3.00
CA TRP A 124 0.24 12.43 3.51
C TRP A 124 1.41 12.64 2.56
N ASP A 125 2.62 12.67 3.09
CA ASP A 125 3.83 12.88 2.32
C ASP A 125 4.37 11.54 1.80
N GLU A 126 4.82 11.50 0.55
CA GLU A 126 5.51 10.32 0.02
C GLU A 126 6.83 10.10 0.76
N GLY A 127 7.50 11.19 1.12
CA GLY A 127 8.82 11.15 1.72
C GLY A 127 9.91 10.90 0.68
N VAL A 128 11.12 10.66 1.18
CA VAL A 128 12.33 10.50 0.34
C VAL A 128 13.21 9.32 0.77
N GLY A 129 12.70 8.45 1.64
CA GLY A 129 13.42 7.30 2.13
C GLY A 129 13.49 6.16 1.11
N TYR A 130 14.54 5.37 1.20
CA TYR A 130 14.80 4.24 0.30
C TYR A 130 14.85 2.89 0.99
N ASP A 131 15.07 2.86 2.31
CA ASP A 131 15.38 1.63 3.02
C ASP A 131 14.38 1.33 4.14
N TYR A 132 14.16 0.04 4.39
CA TYR A 132 13.36 -0.50 5.49
C TYR A 132 14.13 -0.57 6.81
N VAL A 133 15.43 -0.27 6.79
CA VAL A 133 16.32 -0.42 7.94
C VAL A 133 16.55 0.91 8.64
N ASP A 134 16.23 0.96 9.91
CA ASP A 134 16.58 2.08 10.79
C ASP A 134 18.00 1.91 11.33
N THR A 135 19.02 1.96 10.45
CA THR A 135 20.40 1.93 10.86
C THR A 135 20.97 3.33 11.05
N PRO A 136 21.85 3.56 12.05
CA PRO A 136 22.50 4.86 12.26
C PRO A 136 23.57 5.19 11.22
N ALA A 137 23.96 4.26 10.39
CA ALA A 137 24.93 4.46 9.30
C ALA A 137 24.24 5.04 8.05
N LEU A 138 25.02 5.70 7.21
CA LEU A 138 24.64 5.96 5.83
C LEU A 138 24.19 4.62 5.22
N ASP A 139 23.07 4.63 4.48
CA ASP A 139 22.74 3.48 3.68
C ASP A 139 23.88 3.20 2.69
N SER A 140 23.87 2.04 2.06
CA SER A 140 24.89 1.64 1.09
C SER A 140 25.02 2.61 -0.11
N TRP A 141 24.09 3.55 -0.24
CA TRP A 141 24.02 4.59 -1.28
C TRP A 141 24.44 5.96 -0.79
N GLY A 142 24.83 6.13 0.49
CA GLY A 142 25.28 7.39 1.06
C GLY A 142 24.18 8.38 1.43
N PHE A 143 22.92 7.94 1.53
CA PHE A 143 21.80 8.79 1.94
C PHE A 143 21.80 8.99 3.45
N ASN A 144 21.55 10.23 3.87
CA ASN A 144 21.52 10.59 5.27
C ASN A 144 20.26 10.02 5.95
N LYS A 145 20.41 9.32 7.07
CA LYS A 145 19.36 8.78 7.91
C LYS A 145 18.21 9.78 8.20
N ALA A 146 18.52 11.07 8.31
CA ALA A 146 17.50 12.11 8.51
C ALA A 146 16.42 12.16 7.42
N PHE A 147 16.67 11.60 6.24
CA PHE A 147 15.70 11.52 5.15
C PHE A 147 14.82 10.28 5.24
N SER A 148 15.34 9.16 5.74
CA SER A 148 14.57 7.92 5.87
C SER A 148 13.58 7.92 7.05
N THR A 149 13.67 8.88 7.96
CA THR A 149 12.72 9.04 9.09
C THR A 149 11.66 10.12 8.84
N ARG A 150 11.64 10.73 7.66
CA ARG A 150 10.60 11.72 7.33
C ARG A 150 9.26 11.05 7.07
N PRO A 151 8.13 11.73 7.36
CA PRO A 151 6.80 11.23 7.05
C PRO A 151 6.60 11.07 5.51
N SER A 152 5.65 10.24 5.11
CA SER A 152 4.80 9.45 5.97
C SER A 152 5.53 8.23 6.53
N ASN A 153 5.07 7.77 7.69
CA ASN A 153 5.56 6.57 8.36
C ASN A 153 4.39 5.94 9.15
N TRP A 154 4.67 4.98 10.03
CA TRP A 154 3.62 4.32 10.83
C TRP A 154 2.78 5.28 11.68
N TYR A 155 3.37 6.34 12.19
CA TYR A 155 2.73 7.28 13.14
C TYR A 155 2.26 8.57 12.47
N GLN A 156 2.96 9.03 11.46
CA GLN A 156 2.83 10.37 10.90
C GLN A 156 2.40 10.35 9.44
N THR A 157 1.50 11.26 9.09
CA THR A 157 1.12 11.56 7.70
C THR A 157 2.06 12.57 7.07
N THR A 158 2.40 13.63 7.83
CA THR A 158 3.30 14.72 7.45
C THR A 158 4.21 15.07 8.63
N THR A 159 5.12 16.01 8.46
CA THR A 159 6.01 16.47 9.55
C THR A 159 5.29 17.06 10.75
N ILE A 160 4.04 17.48 10.60
CA ILE A 160 3.25 18.16 11.64
C ILE A 160 1.94 17.45 11.97
N THR A 161 1.58 16.39 11.26
CA THR A 161 0.32 15.67 11.45
C THR A 161 0.55 14.19 11.61
N ASN A 162 -0.25 13.58 12.48
CA ASN A 162 -0.25 12.13 12.70
C ASN A 162 -1.46 11.49 12.01
N TRP A 163 -1.37 10.18 11.74
CA TRP A 163 -2.55 9.39 11.44
C TRP A 163 -3.52 9.43 12.62
N SER A 164 -4.83 9.40 12.35
CA SER A 164 -5.83 9.28 13.43
C SER A 164 -5.61 8.02 14.27
N TYR A 165 -5.11 6.98 13.62
CA TYR A 165 -4.66 5.73 14.25
C TYR A 165 -3.32 5.33 13.64
N PRO A 166 -2.30 4.97 14.46
CA PRO A 166 -1.03 4.48 13.94
C PRO A 166 -1.24 3.32 12.97
N GLY A 167 -0.52 3.37 11.84
CA GLY A 167 -0.70 2.40 10.77
C GLY A 167 -2.03 2.52 10.02
N ILE A 168 -2.72 3.68 10.13
CA ILE A 168 -3.94 4.07 9.40
C ILE A 168 -5.23 3.54 10.04
N TYR A 169 -5.29 2.29 10.47
CA TYR A 169 -6.48 1.66 11.02
C TYR A 169 -6.19 0.73 12.22
N SER A 170 -5.22 1.03 13.05
CA SER A 170 -5.02 0.29 14.30
C SER A 170 -5.85 0.90 15.42
N ASN A 171 -6.59 0.07 16.15
CA ASN A 171 -7.29 0.50 17.33
C ASN A 171 -6.31 0.49 18.52
N ASN A 172 -5.77 1.66 18.85
CA ASN A 172 -5.19 1.86 20.18
C ASN A 172 -6.31 2.02 21.19
N ASN A 173 -6.98 0.94 21.52
CA ASN A 173 -7.73 0.93 22.77
C ASN A 173 -6.71 0.81 23.91
N THR A 174 -6.13 1.96 24.29
CA THR A 174 -5.07 2.09 25.31
C THR A 174 -5.52 1.64 26.69
N SER A 175 -6.80 1.34 26.87
CA SER A 175 -7.38 0.95 28.17
C SER A 175 -7.13 -0.51 28.55
N SER A 176 -6.63 -1.38 27.67
CA SER A 176 -6.53 -2.81 27.98
C SER A 176 -5.29 -3.53 27.43
N GLY A 177 -4.28 -2.82 26.95
CA GLY A 177 -3.07 -3.48 26.45
C GLY A 177 -3.30 -4.35 25.18
N ASN A 178 -4.47 -4.34 24.64
CA ASN A 178 -4.83 -5.11 23.46
C ASN A 178 -4.52 -4.28 22.21
N THR A 179 -3.41 -4.55 21.57
CA THR A 179 -3.00 -3.96 20.29
C THR A 179 -3.76 -4.55 19.11
N GLY A 180 -4.99 -5.02 19.34
CA GLY A 180 -5.87 -5.54 18.30
C GLY A 180 -6.19 -4.46 17.27
N LEU A 181 -6.02 -4.79 16.01
CA LEU A 181 -6.38 -3.93 14.89
C LEU A 181 -7.92 -3.80 14.84
N ASN A 182 -8.43 -2.57 14.86
CA ASN A 182 -9.88 -2.37 14.73
C ASN A 182 -10.26 -2.31 13.25
N TYR A 183 -10.67 -3.43 12.73
CA TYR A 183 -11.10 -3.57 11.35
C TYR A 183 -12.49 -2.98 11.07
N SER A 184 -13.25 -2.60 12.09
CA SER A 184 -14.57 -1.98 11.90
C SER A 184 -14.50 -0.60 11.23
N ALA A 185 -13.34 0.06 11.28
CA ALA A 185 -13.09 1.33 10.59
C ALA A 185 -12.46 1.13 9.20
N LEU A 186 -12.15 -0.11 8.82
CA LEU A 186 -11.48 -0.45 7.56
C LEU A 186 -12.51 -0.57 6.44
N THR A 187 -12.40 0.24 5.41
CA THR A 187 -13.18 0.11 4.19
C THR A 187 -12.37 -0.70 3.18
N ILE A 188 -12.69 -1.98 3.06
CA ILE A 188 -12.10 -2.85 2.03
C ILE A 188 -12.76 -2.53 0.70
N VAL A 189 -11.95 -2.28 -0.32
CA VAL A 189 -12.37 -2.03 -1.70
C VAL A 189 -12.43 -3.35 -2.45
N ASP A 190 -11.39 -4.17 -2.34
CA ASP A 190 -11.29 -5.48 -2.98
C ASP A 190 -10.35 -6.41 -2.20
N THR A 191 -10.43 -7.70 -2.48
CA THR A 191 -9.56 -8.74 -1.91
C THR A 191 -9.09 -9.68 -3.01
N GLN A 192 -7.79 -9.92 -3.09
CA GLN A 192 -7.19 -10.85 -4.04
C GLN A 192 -6.48 -11.98 -3.32
N HIS A 193 -6.78 -13.22 -3.74
CA HIS A 193 -6.07 -14.42 -3.31
C HIS A 193 -4.80 -14.63 -4.13
N PHE A 194 -3.73 -15.00 -3.46
CA PHE A 194 -2.44 -15.42 -4.03
C PHE A 194 -2.24 -16.89 -3.68
N GLU A 195 -2.15 -17.75 -4.68
CA GLU A 195 -1.95 -19.19 -4.52
C GLU A 195 -0.47 -19.53 -4.38
N PHE A 196 0.39 -18.85 -5.16
CA PHE A 196 1.82 -19.11 -5.22
C PHE A 196 2.68 -17.96 -4.71
N GLY A 197 2.09 -16.78 -4.45
CA GLY A 197 2.79 -15.60 -3.97
C GLY A 197 3.63 -14.88 -5.03
N ASN A 198 3.52 -15.27 -6.29
CA ASN A 198 4.21 -14.66 -7.43
C ASN A 198 3.26 -14.03 -8.47
N GLU A 199 1.97 -13.99 -8.16
CA GLU A 199 0.96 -13.39 -9.01
C GLU A 199 1.07 -11.85 -9.00
N ASP A 200 0.65 -11.24 -10.10
CA ASP A 200 0.47 -9.80 -10.20
C ASP A 200 -0.78 -9.33 -9.47
N ILE A 201 -0.77 -8.09 -8.98
CA ILE A 201 -1.98 -7.46 -8.45
C ILE A 201 -2.92 -7.08 -9.58
N ASN A 202 -4.22 -7.43 -9.40
CA ASN A 202 -5.33 -7.09 -10.26
C ASN A 202 -6.57 -6.79 -9.42
N PHE A 203 -6.55 -5.71 -8.62
CA PHE A 203 -7.71 -5.31 -7.81
C PHE A 203 -8.77 -4.59 -8.63
N ASP A 204 -10.03 -4.93 -8.41
CA ASP A 204 -11.16 -4.21 -8.98
C ASP A 204 -11.43 -2.92 -8.17
N MET A 205 -11.24 -1.78 -8.81
CA MET A 205 -11.53 -0.45 -8.27
C MET A 205 -12.75 0.21 -8.94
N THR A 206 -13.55 -0.53 -9.70
CA THR A 206 -14.60 0.02 -10.56
C THR A 206 -15.60 0.85 -9.77
N HIS A 207 -16.13 0.31 -8.68
CA HIS A 207 -17.09 1.04 -7.84
C HIS A 207 -16.47 2.30 -7.22
N GLU A 208 -15.24 2.19 -6.76
CA GLU A 208 -14.50 3.25 -6.08
C GLU A 208 -14.23 4.43 -7.03
N ILE A 209 -13.66 4.15 -8.19
CA ILE A 209 -13.28 5.18 -9.17
C ILE A 209 -14.51 5.82 -9.80
N ASN A 210 -15.54 5.04 -10.14
CA ASN A 210 -16.80 5.59 -10.65
C ASN A 210 -17.47 6.53 -9.63
N SER A 211 -17.40 6.22 -8.33
CA SER A 211 -17.91 7.11 -7.28
C SER A 211 -17.18 8.45 -7.23
N ILE A 212 -15.88 8.46 -7.51
CA ILE A 212 -15.07 9.69 -7.60
C ILE A 212 -15.42 10.48 -8.86
N ILE A 213 -15.48 9.82 -10.02
CA ILE A 213 -15.82 10.45 -11.31
C ILE A 213 -17.19 11.10 -11.27
N THR A 214 -18.18 10.46 -10.67
CA THR A 214 -19.56 10.99 -10.55
C THR A 214 -19.71 12.02 -9.43
N GLY A 215 -18.67 12.29 -8.66
CA GLY A 215 -18.71 13.22 -7.53
C GLY A 215 -19.50 12.73 -6.32
N SER A 216 -19.88 11.44 -6.32
CA SER A 216 -20.59 10.81 -5.20
C SER A 216 -19.67 10.63 -3.99
N THR A 217 -18.36 10.54 -4.23
CA THR A 217 -17.33 10.54 -3.18
C THR A 217 -16.45 11.78 -3.33
N THR A 218 -16.47 12.65 -2.35
CA THR A 218 -15.63 13.84 -2.34
C THR A 218 -14.21 13.50 -1.94
N GLY A 219 -13.31 13.53 -2.92
CA GLY A 219 -11.86 13.46 -2.75
C GLY A 219 -11.35 12.10 -2.25
N SER A 220 -10.42 11.52 -2.98
CA SER A 220 -9.62 10.40 -2.50
C SER A 220 -8.55 10.92 -1.52
N THR A 221 -8.35 10.17 -0.45
CA THR A 221 -7.20 10.34 0.45
C THR A 221 -6.09 9.37 0.13
N GLY A 222 -6.29 8.55 -0.92
CA GLY A 222 -5.46 7.43 -1.30
C GLY A 222 -6.00 6.08 -0.82
N TRP A 223 -5.25 5.06 -1.17
CA TRP A 223 -5.55 3.67 -0.86
C TRP A 223 -4.35 2.99 -0.25
N GLY A 224 -4.57 1.83 0.36
CA GLY A 224 -3.50 0.99 0.85
C GLY A 224 -3.71 -0.46 0.50
N ILE A 225 -2.60 -1.20 0.53
CA ILE A 225 -2.57 -2.65 0.34
C ILE A 225 -1.91 -3.27 1.58
N ALA A 226 -2.52 -4.33 2.10
CA ALA A 226 -2.06 -5.03 3.28
C ALA A 226 -2.45 -6.51 3.21
N TYR A 227 -1.87 -7.32 4.07
CA TYR A 227 -2.41 -8.65 4.33
C TYR A 227 -3.78 -8.54 5.00
N VAL A 228 -4.62 -9.56 4.79
CA VAL A 228 -5.91 -9.61 5.47
C VAL A 228 -5.77 -9.56 6.99
N PRO A 229 -6.77 -9.03 7.69
CA PRO A 229 -6.79 -8.92 9.15
C PRO A 229 -6.41 -10.19 9.90
N GLN A 230 -6.81 -11.34 9.37
CA GLN A 230 -6.53 -12.65 9.95
C GLN A 230 -5.02 -12.94 10.03
N ILE A 231 -4.26 -12.53 9.00
CA ILE A 231 -2.80 -12.67 8.98
C ILE A 231 -2.15 -11.64 9.92
N GLU A 232 -2.54 -10.36 9.84
CA GLU A 232 -1.93 -9.31 10.68
C GLU A 232 -2.15 -9.52 12.20
N ASN A 233 -3.12 -10.34 12.60
CA ASN A 233 -3.43 -10.67 14.00
C ASN A 233 -2.84 -11.99 14.51
N ILE A 234 -2.13 -12.76 13.68
CA ILE A 234 -1.52 -14.01 14.13
C ILE A 234 -0.50 -13.70 15.23
N THR A 235 -0.54 -14.49 16.30
CA THR A 235 0.45 -14.46 17.38
C THR A 235 1.20 -15.79 17.41
N GLY A 236 2.52 -15.74 17.55
CA GLY A 236 3.33 -16.98 17.63
C GLY A 236 3.61 -17.59 16.27
N LEU A 237 4.11 -16.80 15.34
CA LEU A 237 4.38 -17.23 13.96
C LEU A 237 5.49 -18.26 13.84
N THR A 238 5.17 -19.33 13.13
CA THR A 238 6.13 -20.26 12.53
C THR A 238 6.27 -20.06 11.02
N VAL A 239 5.48 -19.14 10.45
CA VAL A 239 5.38 -18.88 9.00
C VAL A 239 5.57 -17.39 8.74
N THR A 240 6.39 -17.05 7.78
CA THR A 240 6.62 -15.68 7.32
C THR A 240 5.88 -15.45 6.00
N TYR A 241 5.25 -14.30 5.88
CA TYR A 241 4.61 -13.83 4.65
C TYR A 241 5.45 -12.71 4.04
N SER A 242 5.78 -12.80 2.77
CA SER A 242 6.55 -11.76 2.09
C SER A 242 6.24 -11.78 0.60
N VAL A 243 5.89 -10.60 0.05
CA VAL A 243 5.68 -10.40 -1.38
C VAL A 243 6.13 -9.01 -1.77
N GLY A 244 6.76 -8.87 -2.93
CA GLY A 244 7.25 -7.60 -3.44
C GLY A 244 6.58 -7.21 -4.76
N PHE A 245 6.35 -5.91 -4.97
CA PHE A 245 5.83 -5.37 -6.23
C PHE A 245 6.62 -4.12 -6.61
N PHE A 246 6.74 -3.86 -7.91
CA PHE A 246 7.35 -2.63 -8.39
C PHE A 246 6.52 -1.41 -8.00
N THR A 247 7.20 -0.32 -7.64
CA THR A 247 6.60 0.97 -7.29
C THR A 247 6.69 1.96 -8.45
N ARG A 248 6.13 3.16 -8.27
CA ARG A 248 6.28 4.25 -9.25
C ARG A 248 7.73 4.70 -9.46
N HIS A 249 8.62 4.40 -8.52
CA HIS A 249 10.05 4.75 -8.59
C HIS A 249 10.93 3.66 -9.22
N THR A 250 10.30 2.58 -9.72
CA THR A 250 11.05 1.60 -10.52
C THR A 250 11.65 2.26 -11.76
N GLN A 251 12.86 1.88 -12.09
CA GLN A 251 13.53 2.32 -13.33
C GLN A 251 13.22 1.39 -14.51
N THR A 252 12.16 0.58 -14.37
CA THR A 252 11.67 -0.34 -15.39
C THR A 252 10.34 0.15 -15.95
N PHE A 253 9.83 -0.53 -16.98
CA PHE A 253 8.49 -0.27 -17.54
C PHE A 253 7.36 -0.92 -16.74
N TYR A 254 7.65 -1.52 -15.58
CA TYR A 254 6.67 -2.16 -14.69
C TYR A 254 6.06 -1.20 -13.66
N GLN A 255 6.01 0.09 -13.95
CA GLN A 255 5.33 1.04 -13.07
C GLN A 255 3.87 0.64 -12.85
N PRO A 256 3.37 0.70 -11.61
CA PRO A 256 1.98 0.42 -11.31
C PRO A 256 1.04 1.47 -11.92
N PHE A 257 -0.14 1.03 -12.30
CA PHE A 257 -1.15 1.88 -12.91
C PHE A 257 -2.57 1.37 -12.66
N LEU A 258 -3.52 2.29 -12.72
CA LEU A 258 -4.94 1.97 -12.86
C LEU A 258 -5.26 1.86 -14.34
N GLN A 259 -5.76 0.72 -14.77
CA GLN A 259 -6.26 0.50 -16.12
C GLN A 259 -7.75 0.80 -16.14
N THR A 260 -8.16 1.78 -16.93
CA THR A 260 -9.56 2.06 -17.25
C THR A 260 -9.88 1.48 -18.62
N THR A 261 -10.94 0.69 -18.70
CA THR A 261 -11.49 0.14 -19.93
C THR A 261 -12.88 0.72 -20.15
N ALA A 262 -13.09 1.35 -21.33
CA ALA A 262 -14.34 2.01 -21.72
C ALA A 262 -14.84 1.53 -23.07
#